data_64238dde856bf9b84fb7a0854cf3baf5
#
_entry.id   64238dde856bf9b84fb7a0854cf3baf5
#
_cell.length_a   1.000
_cell.length_b   1.000
_cell.length_c   1.000
_cell.angle_alpha   90.00
_cell.angle_beta   90.00
_cell.angle_gamma   90.00
#
_symmetry.space_group_name_H-M   'P 1'
#
loop_
_entity.id
_entity.type
_entity.pdbx_description
1 polymer ?
#
loop_
_entity_poly.entity_id
_entity_poly.type
_entity_poly.pdbx_seq_one_letter_code
_entity_poly.pdbx_strand_id
1 'polypeptide(L)'
;GGAVPPEVIAEVAPRTSTQSDEFELVAVLAAGKLTLYLDRYTDNAPVPDAEIEVESGAFKAVAAQIAPGVYAVPGHAFAQPGKHPLTISVQAGDAADLLTATLDLAPPAAGVEHAHGWGEWTVWGASGALLLAGAGLVAVRRRKMNRKHY
;
A
#
# COMPACT_ATOMS: atom_id res chain seq x y z
N GLY A 1 -12.82 14.76 -21.59
CA GLY A 1 -13.36 14.53 -20.82
C GLY A 1 -13.48 13.22 -20.30
N GLY A 2 -13.55 12.35 -21.05
CA GLY A 2 -13.78 11.15 -20.51
C GLY A 2 -12.77 10.72 -19.55
N ALA A 3 -11.78 11.36 -19.47
CA ALA A 3 -10.79 10.89 -18.61
C ALA A 3 -11.14 10.96 -17.20
N VAL A 4 -11.91 11.80 -16.87
CA VAL A 4 -12.24 11.91 -15.54
C VAL A 4 -12.69 10.74 -14.82
N PRO A 5 -13.61 10.05 -15.25
CA PRO A 5 -14.11 8.96 -14.50
C PRO A 5 -13.06 8.03 -14.01
N PRO A 6 -12.17 7.76 -14.78
CA PRO A 6 -11.19 6.80 -14.40
C PRO A 6 -10.48 7.13 -13.16
N GLU A 7 -10.13 8.30 -13.00
CA GLU A 7 -9.45 8.58 -11.90
C GLU A 7 -10.19 8.46 -10.69
N VAL A 8 -11.36 8.66 -10.75
CA VAL A 8 -12.10 8.60 -9.59
C VAL A 8 -12.00 7.23 -9.05
N ILE A 9 -12.06 6.28 -9.88
CA ILE A 9 -11.95 4.97 -9.43
C ILE A 9 -10.67 4.72 -8.79
N ALA A 10 -9.65 5.23 -9.29
CA ALA A 10 -8.39 4.98 -8.70
C ALA A 10 -8.35 5.40 -7.28
N GLU A 11 -9.02 6.41 -6.94
CA GLU A 11 -8.94 6.82 -5.62
C GLU A 11 -9.52 5.91 -4.61
N VAL A 12 -10.39 5.03 -5.00
CA VAL A 12 -10.94 4.18 -4.03
C VAL A 12 -10.18 2.92 -3.79
N ALA A 13 -9.08 2.73 -4.42
CA ALA A 13 -8.35 1.48 -4.22
C ALA A 13 -7.80 1.41 -2.80
N PRO A 14 -8.07 0.37 -2.07
CA PRO A 14 -7.52 0.22 -0.73
C PRO A 14 -6.01 0.12 -0.77
N ARG A 15 -5.35 0.74 0.16
CA ARG A 15 -3.90 0.67 0.19
C ARG A 15 -3.38 0.83 1.60
N THR A 16 -2.17 0.40 1.82
CA THR A 16 -1.55 0.56 3.11
C THR A 16 -0.05 0.65 2.89
N SER A 17 0.68 1.17 3.84
CA SER A 17 2.11 1.26 3.71
C SER A 17 2.79 0.91 5.02
N THR A 18 4.04 0.53 4.92
CA THR A 18 4.80 0.18 6.10
C THR A 18 6.26 0.38 5.78
N GLN A 19 7.11 0.39 6.76
CA GLN A 19 8.52 0.58 6.52
C GLN A 19 9.37 -0.02 7.61
N SER A 20 10.62 -0.24 7.30
CA SER A 20 11.60 -0.72 8.27
C SER A 20 12.82 0.15 8.06
N ASP A 21 13.93 -0.19 8.68
CA ASP A 21 15.15 0.57 8.46
C ASP A 21 15.67 0.40 7.04
N GLU A 22 15.36 -0.69 6.42
CA GLU A 22 15.87 -0.97 5.09
C GLU A 22 14.91 -0.66 3.98
N PHE A 23 13.62 -0.85 4.20
CA PHE A 23 12.66 -0.81 3.12
C PHE A 23 11.41 0.00 3.42
N GLU A 24 10.80 0.47 2.36
CA GLU A 24 9.52 1.10 2.44
C GLU A 24 8.62 0.33 1.49
N LEU A 25 7.41 -0.01 1.90
CA LEU A 25 6.54 -0.83 1.07
C LEU A 25 5.13 -0.25 1.06
N VAL A 26 4.56 -0.16 -0.12
CA VAL A 26 3.18 0.27 -0.28
C VAL A 26 2.43 -0.86 -0.95
N ALA A 27 1.28 -1.23 -0.40
CA ALA A 27 0.47 -2.30 -0.97
C ALA A 27 -0.86 -1.72 -1.44
N VAL A 28 -1.24 -2.02 -2.67
CA VAL A 28 -2.46 -1.48 -3.25
C VAL A 28 -3.30 -2.61 -3.80
N LEU A 29 -4.57 -2.69 -3.41
CA LEU A 29 -5.44 -3.73 -3.89
C LEU A 29 -6.29 -3.18 -5.02
N ALA A 30 -6.10 -3.68 -6.21
CA ALA A 30 -6.86 -3.21 -7.34
C ALA A 30 -6.77 -4.22 -8.47
N ALA A 31 -7.79 -4.26 -9.28
CA ALA A 31 -7.77 -5.11 -10.46
C ALA A 31 -7.48 -6.59 -10.15
N GLY A 32 -7.97 -7.04 -9.04
CA GLY A 32 -7.83 -8.47 -8.72
C GLY A 32 -6.50 -8.88 -8.17
N LYS A 33 -5.65 -7.93 -7.81
CA LYS A 33 -4.38 -8.30 -7.23
C LYS A 33 -3.93 -7.30 -6.19
N LEU A 34 -3.06 -7.74 -5.33
CA LEU A 34 -2.45 -6.86 -4.35
C LEU A 34 -1.06 -6.57 -4.89
N THR A 35 -0.83 -5.33 -5.27
CA THR A 35 0.44 -4.92 -5.84
C THR A 35 1.30 -4.29 -4.76
N LEU A 36 2.56 -4.68 -4.71
CA LEU A 36 3.47 -4.22 -3.68
C LEU A 36 4.57 -3.42 -4.33
N TYR A 37 4.78 -2.21 -3.85
CA TYR A 37 5.84 -1.36 -4.36
C TYR A 37 6.92 -1.31 -3.29
N LEU A 38 8.09 -1.79 -3.59
CA LEU A 38 9.17 -1.91 -2.62
C LEU A 38 10.33 -1.00 -2.98
N ASP A 39 10.65 -0.09 -2.08
CA ASP A 39 11.74 0.83 -2.28
C ASP A 39 12.71 0.76 -1.12
N ARG A 40 13.92 1.23 -1.32
CA ARG A 40 14.85 1.32 -0.22
C ARG A 40 14.47 2.50 0.60
N TYR A 41 14.54 2.36 1.89
CA TYR A 41 14.14 3.44 2.78
C TYR A 41 15.05 4.65 2.65
N THR A 42 16.31 4.44 2.43
CA THR A 42 17.25 5.56 2.46
C THR A 42 17.18 6.47 1.25
N ASP A 43 16.97 5.94 0.08
CA ASP A 43 16.97 6.79 -1.10
C ASP A 43 15.78 6.58 -2.01
N ASN A 44 14.83 5.77 -1.58
CA ASN A 44 13.64 5.51 -2.36
C ASN A 44 13.90 4.84 -3.70
N ALA A 45 15.03 4.21 -3.85
CA ALA A 45 15.28 3.52 -5.08
C ALA A 45 14.47 2.22 -5.11
N PRO A 46 13.86 1.87 -6.21
CA PRO A 46 13.10 0.62 -6.28
C PRO A 46 14.03 -0.55 -6.05
N VAL A 47 13.52 -1.58 -5.41
CA VAL A 47 14.32 -2.75 -5.06
C VAL A 47 13.91 -3.89 -5.99
N PRO A 48 14.73 -4.20 -6.98
CA PRO A 48 14.39 -5.29 -7.90
C PRO A 48 14.86 -6.63 -7.34
N ASP A 49 14.28 -7.67 -7.87
CA ASP A 49 14.74 -9.03 -7.57
C ASP A 49 14.69 -9.41 -6.11
N ALA A 50 13.75 -8.88 -5.38
CA ALA A 50 13.58 -9.28 -4.00
C ALA A 50 12.69 -10.51 -3.94
N GLU A 51 12.80 -11.24 -2.84
CA GLU A 51 11.93 -12.34 -2.61
C GLU A 51 10.94 -11.85 -1.59
N ILE A 52 9.66 -11.80 -1.93
CA ILE A 52 8.65 -11.28 -1.04
C ILE A 52 7.56 -12.30 -0.82
N GLU A 53 7.23 -12.57 0.44
CA GLU A 53 6.16 -13.48 0.75
C GLU A 53 5.12 -12.73 1.55
N VAL A 54 3.85 -12.85 1.17
CA VAL A 54 2.77 -12.16 1.84
C VAL A 54 1.89 -13.17 2.54
N GLU A 55 1.62 -12.93 3.83
CA GLU A 55 0.72 -13.76 4.58
C GLU A 55 -0.42 -12.96 5.14
N SER A 56 -1.62 -13.49 5.15
CA SER A 56 -2.75 -12.85 5.78
C SER A 56 -3.72 -13.95 6.17
N GLY A 57 -3.81 -14.25 7.46
CA GLY A 57 -4.63 -15.38 7.90
C GLY A 57 -4.10 -16.65 7.29
N ALA A 58 -4.96 -17.39 6.63
CA ALA A 58 -4.54 -18.64 6.00
C ALA A 58 -3.91 -18.43 4.63
N PHE A 59 -3.96 -17.25 4.11
CA PHE A 59 -3.40 -16.98 2.80
C PHE A 59 -1.89 -16.79 2.89
N LYS A 60 -1.15 -17.34 1.95
CA LYS A 60 0.27 -17.17 1.92
C LYS A 60 0.71 -17.33 0.48
N ALA A 61 1.46 -16.41 -0.02
CA ALA A 61 1.92 -16.46 -1.40
C ALA A 61 3.22 -15.71 -1.59
N VAL A 62 4.01 -16.20 -2.52
CA VAL A 62 5.23 -15.52 -2.89
C VAL A 62 4.87 -14.57 -4.03
N ALA A 63 5.25 -13.34 -3.91
CA ALA A 63 4.86 -12.34 -4.89
C ALA A 63 5.72 -12.47 -6.15
N ALA A 64 5.09 -12.24 -7.28
CA ALA A 64 5.80 -12.29 -8.55
C ALA A 64 6.24 -10.88 -8.91
N GLN A 65 7.48 -10.71 -9.35
CA GLN A 65 7.94 -9.40 -9.73
C GLN A 65 7.39 -9.07 -11.10
N ILE A 66 6.71 -7.94 -11.24
CA ILE A 66 6.16 -7.55 -12.52
C ILE A 66 6.91 -6.37 -13.12
N ALA A 67 7.74 -5.71 -12.34
CA ALA A 67 8.59 -4.64 -12.83
C ALA A 67 9.60 -4.38 -11.74
N PRO A 68 10.68 -3.67 -11.99
CA PRO A 68 11.65 -3.43 -10.95
C PRO A 68 11.00 -2.75 -9.75
N GLY A 69 11.10 -3.37 -8.62
CA GLY A 69 10.51 -2.81 -7.42
C GLY A 69 9.01 -3.01 -7.30
N VAL A 70 8.38 -3.71 -8.22
CA VAL A 70 6.93 -3.88 -8.21
C VAL A 70 6.59 -5.36 -8.23
N TYR A 71 5.82 -5.79 -7.26
CA TYR A 71 5.51 -7.20 -7.10
C TYR A 71 4.00 -7.38 -6.91
N ALA A 72 3.48 -8.55 -7.13
CA ALA A 72 2.05 -8.76 -6.98
C ALA A 72 1.71 -10.15 -6.51
N VAL A 73 0.62 -10.25 -5.73
CA VAL A 73 0.05 -11.54 -5.36
C VAL A 73 -1.42 -11.48 -5.74
N PRO A 74 -2.06 -12.63 -5.91
CA PRO A 74 -3.49 -12.62 -6.22
C PRO A 74 -4.28 -11.93 -5.13
N GLY A 75 -5.34 -11.27 -5.50
CA GLY A 75 -6.10 -10.49 -4.55
C GLY A 75 -7.33 -11.15 -3.97
N HIS A 76 -7.60 -12.40 -4.35
CA HIS A 76 -8.83 -13.02 -3.89
C HIS A 76 -8.92 -13.17 -2.38
N ALA A 77 -7.81 -13.24 -1.70
CA ALA A 77 -7.86 -13.37 -0.26
C ALA A 77 -8.32 -12.10 0.42
N PHE A 78 -8.41 -11.01 -0.31
CA PHE A 78 -8.80 -9.73 0.27
C PHE A 78 -10.12 -9.26 -0.29
N ALA A 79 -11.01 -10.16 -0.65
CA ALA A 79 -12.27 -9.77 -1.24
C ALA A 79 -13.30 -9.31 -0.22
N GLN A 80 -13.16 -9.68 1.01
CA GLN A 80 -14.16 -9.34 2.00
C GLN A 80 -13.88 -8.00 2.68
N PRO A 81 -14.89 -7.26 3.02
CA PRO A 81 -14.66 -6.01 3.74
C PRO A 81 -14.06 -6.30 5.11
N GLY A 82 -13.44 -5.32 5.67
CA GLY A 82 -12.87 -5.47 6.99
C GLY A 82 -11.37 -5.30 6.97
N LYS A 83 -10.74 -5.61 8.07
CA LYS A 83 -9.32 -5.44 8.19
C LYS A 83 -8.58 -6.71 7.91
N HIS A 84 -7.59 -6.61 7.06
CA HIS A 84 -6.79 -7.76 6.68
C HIS A 84 -5.34 -7.50 7.10
N PRO A 85 -4.89 -8.13 8.17
CA PRO A 85 -3.51 -7.91 8.59
C PRO A 85 -2.56 -8.59 7.64
N LEU A 86 -1.51 -7.93 7.29
CA LEU A 86 -0.51 -8.47 6.38
C LEU A 86 0.81 -8.63 7.08
N THR A 87 1.45 -9.78 6.84
CA THR A 87 2.82 -9.97 7.29
C THR A 87 3.62 -10.21 6.02
N ILE A 88 4.59 -9.37 5.78
CA ILE A 88 5.32 -9.40 4.54
C ILE A 88 6.79 -9.60 4.80
N SER A 89 7.32 -10.71 4.32
CA SER A 89 8.73 -11.01 4.47
C SER A 89 9.45 -10.55 3.24
N VAL A 90 10.52 -9.82 3.39
CA VAL A 90 11.26 -9.30 2.25
C VAL A 90 12.71 -9.72 2.37
N GLN A 91 13.28 -10.24 1.33
CA GLN A 91 14.68 -10.53 1.30
C GLN A 91 15.25 -10.00 0.00
N ALA A 92 16.24 -9.15 0.07
CA ALA A 92 16.85 -8.56 -1.11
C ALA A 92 18.34 -8.49 -0.86
N GLY A 93 19.09 -9.34 -1.55
CA GLY A 93 20.52 -9.39 -1.32
C GLY A 93 20.77 -9.83 0.10
N ASP A 94 21.53 -9.05 0.81
CA ASP A 94 21.85 -9.39 2.18
C ASP A 94 20.84 -8.82 3.17
N ALA A 95 19.89 -8.04 2.73
CA ALA A 95 18.96 -7.42 3.64
C ALA A 95 17.70 -8.26 3.75
N ALA A 96 17.21 -8.44 4.93
CA ALA A 96 15.99 -9.20 5.14
C ALA A 96 15.20 -8.56 6.26
N ASP A 97 13.92 -8.37 6.04
CA ASP A 97 13.06 -7.74 7.03
C ASP A 97 11.66 -8.30 7.02
N LEU A 98 10.98 -8.12 8.13
CA LEU A 98 9.60 -8.54 8.25
C LEU A 98 8.79 -7.29 8.46
N LEU A 99 7.84 -7.03 7.58
CA LEU A 99 7.03 -5.82 7.66
C LEU A 99 5.59 -6.21 7.93
N THR A 100 4.88 -5.41 8.70
CA THR A 100 3.49 -5.68 8.97
C THR A 100 2.67 -4.46 8.66
N ALA A 101 1.46 -4.67 8.20
CA ALA A 101 0.55 -3.59 7.88
C ALA A 101 -0.87 -4.13 7.91
N THR A 102 -1.85 -3.28 7.86
CA THR A 102 -3.24 -3.73 7.82
C THR A 102 -3.91 -3.09 6.61
N LEU A 103 -4.52 -3.93 5.80
CA LEU A 103 -5.26 -3.45 4.66
C LEU A 103 -6.71 -3.36 5.08
N ASP A 104 -7.27 -2.18 5.06
CA ASP A 104 -8.61 -1.96 5.55
C ASP A 104 -9.56 -1.76 4.37
N LEU A 105 -10.47 -2.69 4.16
CA LEU A 105 -11.42 -2.58 3.09
C LEU A 105 -12.75 -2.10 3.61
N ALA A 106 -13.22 -1.03 3.03
CA ALA A 106 -14.49 -0.48 3.46
C ALA A 106 -15.62 -1.36 2.98
N PRO A 107 -16.73 -1.33 3.62
CA PRO A 107 -17.88 -2.09 3.18
C PRO A 107 -18.35 -1.58 1.84
N PRO A 108 -19.09 -2.38 1.13
CA PRO A 108 -19.60 -1.95 -0.15
C PRO A 108 -20.38 -0.70 -0.03
N ALA A 109 -20.42 -0.06 -1.06
CA ALA A 109 -21.11 1.15 -1.09
C ALA A 109 -22.41 1.24 -0.51
N ALA A 110 -22.90 0.25 -0.27
CA ALA A 110 -24.11 0.34 0.30
C ALA A 110 -24.02 1.30 1.30
N GLY A 111 -23.07 1.13 1.93
CA GLY A 111 -23.03 1.97 2.93
C GLY A 111 -23.04 3.22 2.47
N VAL A 112 -22.97 3.33 1.56
CA VAL A 112 -22.99 4.53 1.22
C VAL A 112 -24.01 5.17 0.95
N GLU A 113 -24.60 4.79 0.60
CA GLU A 113 -25.57 5.46 0.26
C GLU A 113 -25.91 6.33 1.02
N HIS A 114 -25.72 6.69 1.35
CA HIS A 114 -26.06 7.67 1.79
C HIS A 114 -25.63 8.44 2.00
N ALA A 115 -25.11 8.42 1.84
CA ALA A 115 -24.79 9.09 1.87
C ALA A 115 -24.65 9.92 1.88
N HIS A 116 -24.59 10.13 1.87
CA HIS A 116 -24.55 10.99 1.78
C HIS A 116 -23.97 11.62 1.74
N GLY A 117 -23.57 11.47 1.45
CA GLY A 117 -23.00 12.04 1.10
C GLY A 117 -22.49 12.79 1.72
N TRP A 118 -22.23 13.10 1.96
CA TRP A 118 -21.69 13.88 2.38
C TRP A 118 -20.74 13.67 2.93
N GLY A 119 -20.47 13.60 2.91
CA GLY A 119 -19.61 13.61 3.17
C GLY A 119 -18.89 13.09 3.22
N GLU A 120 -18.65 12.86 3.04
CA GLU A 120 -17.95 12.50 2.97
C GLU A 120 -17.15 12.85 2.71
N TRP A 121 -16.91 13.27 2.28
CA TRP A 121 -16.03 13.65 1.81
C TRP A 121 -15.25 13.97 2.50
N THR A 122 -15.23 14.09 2.76
CA THR A 122 -14.59 14.52 3.42
C THR A 122 -13.84 13.75 3.96
N VAL A 123 -13.86 13.37 3.97
CA VAL A 123 -13.30 12.73 4.36
C VAL A 123 -12.55 12.21 3.89
N TRP A 124 -12.34 12.27 3.29
CA TRP A 124 -11.66 11.87 2.75
C TRP A 124 -10.89 12.14 2.37
N GLY A 125 -11.29 12.34 2.06
CA GLY A 125 -10.54 12.69 1.26
C GLY A 125 -9.40 12.71 1.88
N ALA A 126 -9.51 13.18 2.45
CA ALA A 126 -8.47 13.35 3.11
C ALA A 126 -7.74 12.22 3.13
N SER A 127 -8.23 11.42 3.38
CA SER A 127 -7.55 10.39 3.54
C SER A 127 -6.73 10.04 2.51
N GLY A 128 -7.12 9.85 1.63
CA GLY A 128 -6.34 9.32 0.68
C GLY A 128 -5.28 10.14 0.33
N ALA A 129 -5.58 11.08 0.01
CA ALA A 129 -4.65 11.88 -0.42
C ALA A 129 -3.57 11.89 0.32
N LEU A 130 -3.83 12.23 1.09
CA LEU A 130 -2.82 12.44 1.72
C LEU A 130 -2.02 11.42 1.76
N LEU A 131 -2.43 10.56 1.58
CA LEU A 131 -1.71 9.59 1.73
C LEU A 131 -0.70 9.45 0.88
N LEU A 132 -0.90 9.59 -0.11
CA LEU A 132 -0.04 9.37 -1.01
C LEU A 132 0.88 10.28 -0.86
N ALA A 133 0.38 11.12 -0.86
CA ALA A 133 1.19 12.14 -0.71
C ALA A 133 1.80 11.75 0.48
N GLY A 134 1.04 11.30 1.23
CA GLY A 134 1.56 11.01 2.42
C GLY A 134 2.74 10.22 2.27
N ALA A 135 2.72 9.33 1.50
CA ALA A 135 3.82 8.51 1.40
C ALA A 135 4.97 9.30 1.02
N GLY A 136 4.86 9.96 0.09
CA GLY A 136 5.95 10.69 -0.35
C GLY A 136 6.45 11.57 0.66
N LEU A 137 5.68 12.37 1.17
CA LEU A 137 6.18 13.23 2.02
C LEU A 137 6.68 12.66 3.20
N VAL A 138 6.19 11.65 3.56
CA VAL A 138 6.65 11.14 4.72
C VAL A 138 8.06 10.84 4.53
N ALA A 139 8.41 10.29 3.49
CA ALA A 139 9.73 9.93 3.30
C ALA A 139 10.55 11.12 3.39
N VAL A 140 10.15 12.10 2.86
CA VAL A 140 10.91 13.23 2.92
C VAL A 140 11.10 13.72 4.23
N ARG A 141 10.13 13.96 4.94
CA ARG A 141 10.29 14.47 6.12
C ARG A 141 11.10 13.69 6.96
N ARG A 142 11.01 12.53 6.96
CA ARG A 142 11.72 11.81 7.79
C ARG A 142 13.10 11.93 7.58
N ARG A 143 13.53 12.09 6.49
CA ARG A 143 14.80 12.20 6.27
C ARG A 143 15.37 13.27 6.91
N LYS A 144 14.84 14.29 6.90
CA LYS A 144 15.36 15.32 7.44
C LYS A 144 15.49 15.22 8.81
N MET A 145 14.61 14.84 9.41
CA MET A 145 14.69 14.84 10.73
C MET A 145 15.66 13.92 11.16
N ASN A 146 16.06 13.10 10.44
CA ASN A 146 16.95 12.21 10.83
C ASN A 146 18.24 12.68 10.89
N ARG A 147 18.52 13.49 10.29
CA ARG A 147 19.72 13.95 10.25
C ARG A 147 19.94 14.81 11.18
N LYS A 148 19.42 15.29 11.63
CA LYS A 148 19.52 16.03 12.44
C LYS A 148 19.75 15.71 13.54
N HIS A 149 20.04 15.43 13.74
CA HIS A 149 20.11 15.07 14.60
C HIS A 149 20.94 14.78 14.98
N TYR A 150 21.41 15.06 14.63
CA TYR A 150 22.04 14.88 14.75
C TYR A 150 22.55 15.02 15.10
#